data_23ef9c014e21d5f126a3053d36591c3d
#
_entry.id   23ef9c014e21d5f126a3053d36591c3d
#
_cell.length_a   1.000
_cell.length_b   1.000
_cell.length_c   1.000
_cell.angle_alpha   90.00
_cell.angle_beta   90.00
_cell.angle_gamma   90.00
#
_symmetry.space_group_name_H-M   'P 1'
#
loop_
_entity.id
_entity.type
_entity.pdbx_description
1 polymer ?
#
loop_
_entity_poly.entity_id
_entity_poly.type
_entity_poly.pdbx_seq_one_letter_code
_entity_poly.pdbx_strand_id
1 'polypeptide(L)'
;MRRLSAWIGFASLLSLTLIAAVCGLVAAELSDEEKKDGFVSIFNGKDFAGWKGPVENYEIKDEAISCKAGKGGTIFTAAEYSDFVVRLDFKVPSGGNNGLAIRYPGEGDTAYVGMCELQVLDDNYDKVKGKLDPRQVHGSAYGMVAAKRGFQKPIGEWNAQEVTVKGSTIKVVLNGTVILDCDLKEVKEFMGNSPHPGKDREKGHFGFAGHGDAVVFRNVRIKDLAAKK
;
A
#
# COMPACT_ATOMS: atom_id res chain seq x y z
N MET A 1 -22.89 -53.09 66.83
CA MET A 1 -21.82 -53.13 65.82
C MET A 1 -22.30 -52.47 64.54
N ARG A 2 -21.92 -51.19 64.33
CA ARG A 2 -22.25 -50.42 63.11
C ARG A 2 -20.99 -50.27 62.27
N ARG A 3 -21.00 -50.75 61.05
CA ARG A 3 -19.92 -50.61 60.08
C ARG A 3 -20.04 -49.27 59.38
N LEU A 4 -19.04 -48.38 59.49
CA LEU A 4 -18.90 -47.20 58.68
C LEU A 4 -18.27 -47.60 57.32
N SER A 5 -18.93 -47.28 56.23
CA SER A 5 -18.40 -47.36 54.87
C SER A 5 -17.84 -46.01 54.48
N ALA A 6 -16.53 -45.95 54.22
CA ALA A 6 -15.89 -44.76 53.68
C ALA A 6 -16.04 -44.68 52.14
N TRP A 7 -16.59 -43.56 51.66
CA TRP A 7 -16.63 -43.25 50.23
C TRP A 7 -15.39 -42.42 49.89
N ILE A 8 -14.56 -42.96 49.01
CA ILE A 8 -13.42 -42.25 48.46
C ILE A 8 -13.89 -41.60 47.15
N GLY A 9 -14.06 -40.30 47.16
CA GLY A 9 -14.38 -39.51 45.98
C GLY A 9 -13.13 -39.25 45.15
N PHE A 10 -13.07 -39.76 43.92
CA PHE A 10 -12.06 -39.41 42.92
C PHE A 10 -12.41 -38.03 42.33
N ALA A 11 -11.66 -37.02 42.66
CA ALA A 11 -11.73 -35.73 41.97
C ALA A 11 -10.85 -35.80 40.71
N SER A 12 -11.48 -35.86 39.55
CA SER A 12 -10.80 -35.78 38.24
C SER A 12 -10.49 -34.30 37.94
N LEU A 13 -9.24 -33.91 38.05
CA LEU A 13 -8.77 -32.61 37.57
C LEU A 13 -8.69 -32.63 36.03
N LEU A 14 -9.65 -31.99 35.37
CA LEU A 14 -9.58 -31.71 33.95
C LEU A 14 -8.67 -30.50 33.73
N SER A 15 -7.42 -30.73 33.36
CA SER A 15 -6.51 -29.67 32.95
C SER A 15 -6.87 -29.20 31.54
N LEU A 16 -7.49 -28.03 31.46
CA LEU A 16 -7.78 -27.35 30.19
C LEU A 16 -6.48 -26.69 29.69
N THR A 17 -5.75 -27.35 28.81
CA THR A 17 -4.62 -26.76 28.10
C THR A 17 -5.13 -25.76 27.06
N LEU A 18 -5.03 -24.49 27.38
CA LEU A 18 -5.27 -23.38 26.44
C LEU A 18 -4.12 -23.37 25.42
N ILE A 19 -4.34 -23.95 24.24
CA ILE A 19 -3.43 -23.79 23.11
C ILE A 19 -3.65 -22.39 22.55
N ALA A 20 -2.84 -21.44 22.96
CA ALA A 20 -2.73 -20.16 22.31
C ALA A 20 -2.16 -20.40 20.90
N ALA A 21 -3.01 -20.36 19.88
CA ALA A 21 -2.58 -20.32 18.49
C ALA A 21 -1.82 -19.00 18.31
N VAL A 22 -0.49 -19.07 18.34
CA VAL A 22 0.38 -17.98 17.86
C VAL A 22 0.17 -17.95 16.34
N CYS A 23 -0.79 -17.14 15.90
CA CYS A 23 -0.93 -16.79 14.50
C CYS A 23 0.29 -15.93 14.15
N GLY A 24 1.39 -16.56 13.76
CA GLY A 24 2.52 -15.88 13.17
C GLY A 24 1.99 -15.16 11.93
N LEU A 25 2.09 -13.83 11.91
CA LEU A 25 1.86 -13.01 10.71
C LEU A 25 2.94 -13.37 9.70
N VAL A 26 2.66 -14.36 8.86
CA VAL A 26 3.47 -14.64 7.66
C VAL A 26 2.97 -13.66 6.59
N ALA A 27 3.89 -13.03 5.86
CA ALA A 27 3.53 -12.23 4.68
C ALA A 27 2.59 -13.09 3.83
N ALA A 28 1.41 -12.55 3.50
CA ALA A 28 0.40 -13.36 2.83
C ALA A 28 0.96 -13.84 1.50
N GLU A 29 1.19 -15.14 1.38
CA GLU A 29 1.53 -15.75 0.10
C GLU A 29 0.44 -15.41 -0.91
N LEU A 30 0.85 -15.28 -2.19
CA LEU A 30 -0.13 -15.14 -3.27
C LEU A 30 -1.11 -16.31 -3.24
N SER A 31 -2.39 -16.01 -3.31
CA SER A 31 -3.41 -17.05 -3.50
C SER A 31 -3.18 -17.80 -4.81
N ASP A 32 -3.69 -19.01 -4.92
CA ASP A 32 -3.58 -19.79 -6.17
C ASP A 32 -4.30 -19.09 -7.33
N GLU A 33 -5.36 -18.34 -7.04
CA GLU A 33 -6.06 -17.51 -8.01
C GLU A 33 -5.17 -16.36 -8.49
N GLU A 34 -4.48 -15.65 -7.59
CA GLU A 34 -3.55 -14.58 -7.96
C GLU A 34 -2.36 -15.09 -8.77
N LYS A 35 -1.80 -16.26 -8.39
CA LYS A 35 -0.73 -16.92 -9.17
C LYS A 35 -1.22 -17.27 -10.58
N LYS A 36 -2.40 -17.86 -10.70
CA LYS A 36 -3.03 -18.21 -11.98
C LYS A 36 -3.33 -16.96 -12.81
N ASP A 37 -3.68 -15.87 -12.18
CA ASP A 37 -3.98 -14.57 -12.78
C ASP A 37 -2.71 -13.82 -13.24
N GLY A 38 -1.52 -14.31 -12.84
CA GLY A 38 -0.23 -13.79 -13.24
C GLY A 38 0.33 -12.70 -12.32
N PHE A 39 -0.18 -12.59 -11.08
CA PHE A 39 0.47 -11.77 -10.05
C PHE A 39 1.76 -12.40 -9.56
N VAL A 40 2.73 -11.55 -9.27
CA VAL A 40 3.97 -11.91 -8.58
C VAL A 40 4.17 -10.99 -7.39
N SER A 41 4.70 -11.54 -6.28
CA SER A 41 5.10 -10.69 -5.15
C SER A 41 6.37 -9.92 -5.51
N ILE A 42 6.36 -8.61 -5.27
CA ILE A 42 7.52 -7.73 -5.48
C ILE A 42 8.13 -7.24 -4.16
N PHE A 43 7.64 -7.77 -3.03
CA PHE A 43 8.21 -7.58 -1.70
C PHE A 43 8.15 -8.90 -0.93
N ASN A 44 9.30 -9.34 -0.42
CA ASN A 44 9.45 -10.65 0.23
C ASN A 44 9.19 -10.65 1.75
N GLY A 45 8.88 -9.48 2.33
CA GLY A 45 8.63 -9.33 3.78
C GLY A 45 9.91 -9.29 4.64
N LYS A 46 11.11 -9.43 4.07
CA LYS A 46 12.36 -9.65 4.81
C LYS A 46 13.44 -8.59 4.55
N ASP A 47 13.60 -8.19 3.30
CA ASP A 47 14.63 -7.23 2.87
C ASP A 47 14.17 -6.42 1.65
N PHE A 48 15.02 -5.49 1.22
CA PHE A 48 14.78 -4.64 0.05
C PHE A 48 15.36 -5.26 -1.26
N ALA A 49 15.50 -6.57 -1.34
CA ALA A 49 15.92 -7.21 -2.59
C ALA A 49 14.93 -6.87 -3.72
N GLY A 50 15.44 -6.39 -4.85
CA GLY A 50 14.62 -5.92 -5.97
C GLY A 50 14.10 -4.47 -5.84
N TRP A 51 14.49 -3.74 -4.78
CA TRP A 51 14.19 -2.33 -4.57
C TRP A 51 15.44 -1.46 -4.68
N LYS A 52 15.27 -0.20 -5.10
CA LYS A 52 16.32 0.82 -5.28
C LYS A 52 15.89 2.14 -4.62
N GLY A 53 16.75 3.15 -4.67
CA GLY A 53 16.56 4.44 -4.03
C GLY A 53 17.06 4.44 -2.58
N PRO A 54 16.64 5.40 -1.76
CA PRO A 54 17.12 5.57 -0.38
C PRO A 54 16.47 4.54 0.57
N VAL A 55 16.72 3.24 0.35
CA VAL A 55 16.15 2.15 1.16
C VAL A 55 16.54 2.24 2.63
N GLU A 56 17.66 2.89 2.97
CA GLU A 56 18.11 3.18 4.34
C GLU A 56 17.16 4.13 5.09
N ASN A 57 16.31 4.87 4.38
CA ASN A 57 15.27 5.73 4.97
C ASN A 57 13.99 4.97 5.30
N TYR A 58 13.96 3.69 5.00
CA TYR A 58 12.84 2.78 5.27
C TYR A 58 13.30 1.68 6.21
N GLU A 59 12.35 1.01 6.82
CA GLU A 59 12.56 -0.17 7.66
C GLU A 59 11.55 -1.26 7.30
N ILE A 60 11.92 -2.49 7.62
CA ILE A 60 11.00 -3.63 7.52
C ILE A 60 10.71 -4.09 8.93
N LYS A 61 9.43 -4.09 9.28
CA LYS A 61 8.93 -4.53 10.57
C LYS A 61 7.63 -5.28 10.37
N ASP A 62 7.49 -6.43 11.04
CA ASP A 62 6.30 -7.27 10.94
C ASP A 62 5.91 -7.56 9.47
N GLU A 63 6.94 -7.89 8.65
CA GLU A 63 6.82 -8.19 7.22
C GLU A 63 6.20 -7.05 6.39
N ALA A 64 6.34 -5.81 6.85
CA ALA A 64 5.84 -4.63 6.17
C ALA A 64 6.94 -3.58 6.01
N ILE A 65 6.91 -2.84 4.90
CA ILE A 65 7.77 -1.68 4.63
C ILE A 65 7.17 -0.47 5.33
N SER A 66 7.98 0.25 6.10
CA SER A 66 7.61 1.53 6.71
C SER A 66 8.62 2.60 6.37
N CYS A 67 8.15 3.79 6.00
CA CYS A 67 9.02 4.96 5.97
C CYS A 67 9.40 5.33 7.40
N LYS A 68 10.70 5.54 7.68
CA LYS A 68 11.17 5.97 9.00
C LYS A 68 10.72 7.41 9.27
N ALA A 69 10.29 7.68 10.49
CA ALA A 69 9.85 9.00 10.91
C ALA A 69 10.94 10.08 10.64
N GLY A 70 10.56 11.19 10.03
CA GLY A 70 11.45 12.29 9.67
C GLY A 70 12.43 11.98 8.52
N LYS A 71 12.32 10.80 7.89
CA LYS A 71 13.05 10.44 6.67
C LYS A 71 12.12 10.56 5.47
N GLY A 72 12.54 10.13 4.30
CA GLY A 72 11.73 10.21 3.10
C GLY A 72 12.50 9.84 1.85
N GLY A 73 11.97 10.23 0.72
CA GLY A 73 12.48 9.91 -0.61
C GLY A 73 11.78 8.69 -1.21
N THR A 74 11.98 8.50 -2.49
CA THR A 74 11.27 7.46 -3.24
C THR A 74 12.10 6.19 -3.34
N ILE A 75 11.59 5.09 -2.74
CA ILE A 75 12.10 3.75 -3.05
C ILE A 75 11.25 3.15 -4.16
N PHE A 76 11.88 2.39 -5.05
CA PHE A 76 11.23 1.90 -6.26
C PHE A 76 11.77 0.54 -6.69
N THR A 77 10.97 -0.21 -7.46
CA THR A 77 11.34 -1.52 -8.00
C THR A 77 12.54 -1.44 -8.94
N ALA A 78 13.43 -2.43 -8.92
CA ALA A 78 14.50 -2.53 -9.92
C ALA A 78 13.95 -2.77 -11.33
N ALA A 79 12.82 -3.50 -11.44
CA ALA A 79 12.09 -3.69 -12.68
C ALA A 79 11.26 -2.45 -13.05
N GLU A 80 11.04 -2.26 -14.33
CA GLU A 80 10.13 -1.23 -14.87
C GLU A 80 8.90 -1.90 -15.48
N TYR A 81 7.78 -1.18 -15.43
CA TYR A 81 6.50 -1.61 -15.96
C TYR A 81 5.90 -0.56 -16.88
N SER A 82 5.22 -1.00 -17.95
CA SER A 82 4.38 -0.13 -18.78
C SER A 82 2.92 -0.21 -18.32
N ASP A 83 2.19 -1.24 -18.68
CA ASP A 83 0.83 -1.51 -18.24
C ASP A 83 0.86 -2.58 -17.14
N PHE A 84 0.21 -2.33 -16.02
CA PHE A 84 0.25 -3.24 -14.87
C PHE A 84 -0.96 -3.09 -13.96
N VAL A 85 -1.19 -4.10 -13.13
CA VAL A 85 -2.03 -4.03 -11.94
C VAL A 85 -1.15 -4.24 -10.72
N VAL A 86 -1.22 -3.35 -9.75
CA VAL A 86 -0.57 -3.55 -8.44
C VAL A 86 -1.64 -3.65 -7.36
N ARG A 87 -1.47 -4.60 -6.44
CA ARG A 87 -2.25 -4.76 -5.21
C ARG A 87 -1.33 -4.63 -4.02
N LEU A 88 -1.81 -3.98 -3.00
CA LEU A 88 -1.09 -3.81 -1.72
C LEU A 88 -2.06 -3.56 -0.58
N ASP A 89 -1.58 -3.81 0.64
CA ASP A 89 -2.24 -3.31 1.84
C ASP A 89 -1.42 -2.15 2.40
N PHE A 90 -2.11 -1.15 2.97
CA PHE A 90 -1.45 -0.04 3.65
C PHE A 90 -2.14 0.32 4.97
N LYS A 91 -1.37 0.90 5.88
CA LYS A 91 -1.86 1.61 7.07
C LYS A 91 -1.27 3.01 7.08
N VAL A 92 -2.10 4.00 7.35
CA VAL A 92 -1.69 5.38 7.47
C VAL A 92 -1.88 5.84 8.92
N PRO A 93 -0.89 6.50 9.54
CA PRO A 93 -1.07 7.13 10.84
C PRO A 93 -1.89 8.42 10.71
N SER A 94 -2.33 8.98 11.83
CA SER A 94 -3.04 10.27 11.83
C SER A 94 -2.17 11.37 11.22
N GLY A 95 -2.70 12.06 10.20
CA GLY A 95 -1.99 13.06 9.42
C GLY A 95 -0.84 12.51 8.59
N GLY A 96 -0.81 11.18 8.34
CA GLY A 96 0.24 10.53 7.56
C GLY A 96 0.15 10.83 6.08
N ASN A 97 1.33 10.95 5.44
CA ASN A 97 1.51 11.26 4.03
C ASN A 97 2.56 10.35 3.39
N ASN A 98 2.25 9.84 2.24
CA ASN A 98 3.11 9.05 1.36
C ASN A 98 2.50 9.08 -0.05
N GLY A 99 3.15 8.44 -1.04
CA GLY A 99 2.61 8.29 -2.37
C GLY A 99 3.02 6.97 -3.02
N LEU A 100 2.25 6.54 -4.02
CA LEU A 100 2.67 5.48 -4.93
C LEU A 100 3.27 6.11 -6.17
N ALA A 101 4.52 5.79 -6.44
CA ALA A 101 5.23 6.21 -7.63
C ALA A 101 4.78 5.37 -8.84
N ILE A 102 4.18 6.01 -9.83
CA ILE A 102 3.68 5.35 -11.04
C ILE A 102 4.58 5.71 -12.21
N ARG A 103 5.22 4.70 -12.82
CA ARG A 103 6.19 4.84 -13.91
C ARG A 103 7.26 5.90 -13.59
N TYR A 104 7.82 5.79 -12.40
CA TYR A 104 8.87 6.69 -11.93
C TYR A 104 10.18 6.46 -12.70
N PRO A 105 10.93 7.52 -13.09
CA PRO A 105 12.17 7.35 -13.85
C PRO A 105 13.38 6.91 -13.01
N GLY A 106 13.28 6.93 -11.67
CA GLY A 106 14.35 6.61 -10.74
C GLY A 106 15.04 7.82 -10.09
N GLU A 107 14.72 9.01 -10.52
CA GLU A 107 15.24 10.27 -9.99
C GLU A 107 14.22 11.41 -10.13
N GLY A 108 14.39 12.48 -9.36
CA GLY A 108 13.53 13.67 -9.37
C GLY A 108 12.30 13.53 -8.48
N ASP A 109 11.44 14.54 -8.49
CA ASP A 109 10.21 14.59 -7.70
C ASP A 109 9.14 13.70 -8.32
N THR A 110 8.75 12.67 -7.58
CA THR A 110 7.81 11.62 -8.01
C THR A 110 6.51 12.18 -8.55
N ALA A 111 5.98 13.22 -7.93
CA ALA A 111 4.70 13.82 -8.32
C ALA A 111 4.71 14.40 -9.74
N TYR A 112 5.88 14.85 -10.21
CA TYR A 112 5.99 15.59 -11.47
C TYR A 112 6.72 14.84 -12.58
N VAL A 113 7.76 14.04 -12.23
CA VAL A 113 8.60 13.37 -13.25
C VAL A 113 8.17 11.95 -13.56
N GLY A 114 7.47 11.28 -12.66
CA GLY A 114 6.74 10.03 -12.93
C GLY A 114 5.49 10.30 -13.77
N MET A 115 4.80 9.26 -14.21
CA MET A 115 3.48 9.40 -14.81
C MET A 115 2.52 10.13 -13.85
N CYS A 116 2.57 9.76 -12.59
CA CYS A 116 2.03 10.51 -11.46
C CYS A 116 2.54 9.92 -10.13
N GLU A 117 2.34 10.67 -9.05
CA GLU A 117 2.21 10.12 -7.71
C GLU A 117 0.73 9.88 -7.42
N LEU A 118 0.35 8.66 -7.03
CA LEU A 118 -0.96 8.41 -6.45
C LEU A 118 -0.88 8.64 -4.94
N GLN A 119 -1.60 9.64 -4.45
CA GLN A 119 -1.53 10.06 -3.07
C GLN A 119 -1.93 8.95 -2.09
N VAL A 120 -1.13 8.72 -1.06
CA VAL A 120 -1.46 7.90 0.12
C VAL A 120 -1.50 8.81 1.33
N LEU A 121 -2.68 9.21 1.74
CA LEU A 121 -2.90 10.26 2.73
C LEU A 121 -3.99 9.86 3.71
N ASP A 122 -3.87 10.28 4.98
CA ASP A 122 -4.97 10.18 5.93
C ASP A 122 -6.20 10.96 5.43
N ASP A 123 -7.38 10.32 5.38
CA ASP A 123 -8.64 10.98 4.98
C ASP A 123 -9.01 12.19 5.87
N ASN A 124 -8.45 12.25 7.09
CA ASN A 124 -8.63 13.37 8.01
C ASN A 124 -7.42 14.33 8.03
N TYR A 125 -6.53 14.25 7.05
CA TYR A 125 -5.32 15.10 6.99
C TYR A 125 -5.65 16.58 7.13
N ASP A 126 -6.69 17.07 6.47
CA ASP A 126 -7.14 18.45 6.52
C ASP A 126 -7.57 18.92 7.92
N LYS A 127 -7.98 18.01 8.79
CA LYS A 127 -8.31 18.29 10.20
C LYS A 127 -7.07 18.35 11.11
N VAL A 128 -5.96 17.70 10.70
CA VAL A 128 -4.75 17.54 11.51
C VAL A 128 -3.62 18.47 11.07
N LYS A 129 -3.43 18.61 9.76
CA LYS A 129 -2.28 19.32 9.14
C LYS A 129 -2.68 20.57 8.36
N GLY A 130 -3.96 20.72 8.00
CA GLY A 130 -4.49 21.89 7.29
C GLY A 130 -5.12 21.57 5.95
N LYS A 131 -5.69 22.64 5.34
CA LYS A 131 -6.51 22.56 4.14
C LYS A 131 -5.76 21.95 2.94
N LEU A 132 -6.44 21.09 2.19
CA LEU A 132 -5.96 20.44 0.98
C LEU A 132 -6.70 20.96 -0.27
N ASP A 133 -6.00 20.97 -1.41
CA ASP A 133 -6.65 20.95 -2.72
C ASP A 133 -7.32 19.57 -2.91
N PRO A 134 -8.50 19.47 -3.53
CA PRO A 134 -9.13 18.17 -3.78
C PRO A 134 -8.26 17.16 -4.52
N ARG A 135 -7.27 17.62 -5.31
CA ARG A 135 -6.30 16.78 -6.03
C ARG A 135 -5.13 16.28 -5.18
N GLN A 136 -5.15 16.55 -3.86
CA GLN A 136 -4.15 16.07 -2.88
C GLN A 136 -4.72 14.99 -1.94
N VAL A 137 -6.00 14.63 -2.06
CA VAL A 137 -6.62 13.63 -1.19
C VAL A 137 -6.15 12.23 -1.57
N HIS A 138 -6.30 11.26 -0.64
CA HIS A 138 -5.91 9.87 -0.87
C HIS A 138 -6.46 9.31 -2.19
N GLY A 139 -5.61 8.60 -2.94
CA GLY A 139 -5.95 7.97 -4.23
C GLY A 139 -5.98 8.92 -5.42
N SER A 140 -5.84 10.23 -5.22
CA SER A 140 -5.75 11.20 -6.33
C SER A 140 -4.50 10.98 -7.17
N ALA A 141 -4.59 11.22 -8.47
CA ALA A 141 -3.43 11.52 -9.28
C ALA A 141 -2.99 12.95 -8.90
N TYR A 142 -1.97 13.04 -8.04
CA TYR A 142 -1.57 14.26 -7.34
C TYR A 142 -1.49 15.47 -8.27
N GLY A 143 -2.14 16.56 -7.86
CA GLY A 143 -2.16 17.80 -8.63
C GLY A 143 -2.92 17.77 -9.95
N MET A 144 -3.42 16.62 -10.39
CA MET A 144 -4.07 16.40 -11.68
C MET A 144 -5.55 16.04 -11.54
N VAL A 145 -5.89 14.90 -10.93
CA VAL A 145 -7.27 14.40 -10.83
C VAL A 145 -7.60 14.01 -9.40
N ALA A 146 -8.69 14.54 -8.87
CA ALA A 146 -9.16 14.26 -7.52
C ALA A 146 -9.83 12.88 -7.42
N ALA A 147 -9.52 12.12 -6.38
CA ALA A 147 -10.22 10.89 -6.02
C ALA A 147 -11.44 11.16 -5.11
N LYS A 148 -12.32 10.17 -4.99
CA LYS A 148 -13.41 10.17 -4.01
C LYS A 148 -12.86 9.87 -2.61
N ARG A 149 -13.33 10.58 -1.58
CA ARG A 149 -12.94 10.42 -0.17
C ARG A 149 -13.93 9.55 0.62
N GLY A 150 -13.49 9.14 1.83
CA GLY A 150 -14.38 8.51 2.83
C GLY A 150 -14.44 6.99 2.72
N PHE A 151 -13.48 6.35 2.05
CA PHE A 151 -13.44 4.91 1.86
C PHE A 151 -12.28 4.22 2.61
N GLN A 152 -11.47 4.98 3.36
CA GLN A 152 -10.48 4.41 4.26
C GLN A 152 -11.15 3.80 5.49
N LYS A 153 -10.53 2.75 6.01
CA LYS A 153 -10.82 2.20 7.32
C LYS A 153 -10.26 3.13 8.43
N PRO A 154 -10.70 2.97 9.68
CA PRO A 154 -10.16 3.73 10.82
C PRO A 154 -8.63 3.70 10.88
N ILE A 155 -8.05 4.78 11.44
CA ILE A 155 -6.60 4.89 11.67
C ILE A 155 -6.05 3.64 12.36
N GLY A 156 -4.93 3.11 11.83
CA GLY A 156 -4.28 1.91 12.34
C GLY A 156 -4.82 0.59 11.77
N GLU A 157 -5.91 0.61 11.01
CA GLU A 157 -6.40 -0.56 10.31
C GLU A 157 -5.79 -0.70 8.91
N TRP A 158 -5.70 -1.95 8.43
CA TRP A 158 -5.20 -2.25 7.09
C TRP A 158 -6.26 -1.97 6.03
N ASN A 159 -5.91 -1.13 5.07
CA ASN A 159 -6.68 -0.88 3.86
C ASN A 159 -6.11 -1.73 2.72
N ALA A 160 -6.97 -2.27 1.86
CA ALA A 160 -6.59 -2.96 0.64
C ALA A 160 -6.78 -2.03 -0.55
N GLN A 161 -5.74 -1.89 -1.37
CA GLN A 161 -5.76 -1.06 -2.57
C GLN A 161 -5.31 -1.83 -3.81
N GLU A 162 -6.04 -1.63 -4.90
CA GLU A 162 -5.64 -2.07 -6.24
C GLU A 162 -5.53 -0.85 -7.14
N VAL A 163 -4.45 -0.80 -7.91
CA VAL A 163 -4.21 0.22 -8.93
C VAL A 163 -3.99 -0.46 -10.27
N THR A 164 -4.80 -0.11 -11.27
CA THR A 164 -4.62 -0.52 -12.66
C THR A 164 -4.10 0.66 -13.46
N VAL A 165 -2.99 0.46 -14.16
CA VAL A 165 -2.39 1.42 -15.09
C VAL A 165 -2.38 0.79 -16.47
N LYS A 166 -3.04 1.44 -17.45
CA LYS A 166 -3.10 0.96 -18.83
C LYS A 166 -3.08 2.14 -19.81
N GLY A 167 -2.02 2.23 -20.61
CA GLY A 167 -1.77 3.42 -21.44
C GLY A 167 -1.74 4.68 -20.56
N SER A 168 -2.58 5.65 -20.84
CA SER A 168 -2.75 6.88 -20.05
C SER A 168 -3.78 6.79 -18.93
N THR A 169 -4.49 5.65 -18.81
CA THR A 169 -5.58 5.50 -17.84
C THR A 169 -5.08 4.94 -16.50
N ILE A 170 -5.67 5.44 -15.42
CA ILE A 170 -5.44 4.98 -14.06
C ILE A 170 -6.77 4.73 -13.38
N LYS A 171 -6.91 3.54 -12.78
CA LYS A 171 -8.03 3.19 -11.93
C LYS A 171 -7.54 2.78 -10.56
N VAL A 172 -8.14 3.34 -9.51
CA VAL A 172 -7.84 3.00 -8.10
C VAL A 172 -9.09 2.45 -7.43
N VAL A 173 -8.94 1.25 -6.86
CA VAL A 173 -9.96 0.59 -6.04
C VAL A 173 -9.46 0.54 -4.61
N LEU A 174 -10.19 1.14 -3.67
CA LEU A 174 -9.90 1.15 -2.25
C LEU A 174 -10.98 0.39 -1.49
N ASN A 175 -10.61 -0.66 -0.74
CA ASN A 175 -11.53 -1.48 0.04
C ASN A 175 -12.77 -1.95 -0.78
N GLY A 176 -12.56 -2.30 -2.06
CA GLY A 176 -13.60 -2.74 -2.99
C GLY A 176 -14.36 -1.61 -3.71
N THR A 177 -14.10 -0.34 -3.40
CA THR A 177 -14.76 0.81 -4.03
C THR A 177 -13.85 1.52 -5.02
N VAL A 178 -14.34 1.80 -6.23
CA VAL A 178 -13.62 2.62 -7.22
C VAL A 178 -13.62 4.08 -6.76
N ILE A 179 -12.45 4.60 -6.37
CA ILE A 179 -12.27 5.97 -5.89
C ILE A 179 -11.69 6.89 -6.97
N LEU A 180 -10.95 6.35 -7.93
CA LEU A 180 -10.44 7.07 -9.10
C LEU A 180 -10.61 6.18 -10.34
N ASP A 181 -11.04 6.78 -11.45
CA ASP A 181 -11.04 6.17 -12.78
C ASP A 181 -10.91 7.32 -13.78
N CYS A 182 -9.73 7.49 -14.38
CA CYS A 182 -9.44 8.66 -15.21
C CYS A 182 -8.45 8.35 -16.34
N ASP A 183 -8.46 9.20 -17.36
CA ASP A 183 -7.44 9.26 -18.41
C ASP A 183 -6.62 10.55 -18.24
N LEU A 184 -5.32 10.42 -17.97
CA LEU A 184 -4.43 11.57 -17.77
C LEU A 184 -4.23 12.39 -19.06
N LYS A 185 -4.53 11.85 -20.25
CA LYS A 185 -4.53 12.64 -21.50
C LYS A 185 -5.59 13.73 -21.50
N GLU A 186 -6.68 13.53 -20.76
CA GLU A 186 -7.76 14.52 -20.67
C GLU A 186 -7.46 15.66 -19.70
N VAL A 187 -6.39 15.55 -18.88
CA VAL A 187 -5.99 16.59 -17.93
C VAL A 187 -5.43 17.80 -18.68
N LYS A 188 -6.09 18.93 -18.52
CA LYS A 188 -5.70 20.22 -19.14
C LYS A 188 -5.21 21.24 -18.11
N GLU A 189 -5.59 21.07 -16.85
CA GLU A 189 -5.28 22.00 -15.77
C GLU A 189 -4.58 21.28 -14.63
N PHE A 190 -3.56 21.92 -14.07
CA PHE A 190 -2.78 21.40 -12.96
C PHE A 190 -2.97 22.26 -11.72
N MET A 191 -2.86 21.63 -10.56
CA MET A 191 -2.88 22.33 -9.27
C MET A 191 -1.75 23.38 -9.24
N GLY A 192 -2.10 24.62 -8.86
CA GLY A 192 -1.13 25.72 -8.79
C GLY A 192 -0.44 26.04 -10.11
N ASN A 193 -1.00 25.65 -11.25
CA ASN A 193 -0.40 25.76 -12.59
C ASN A 193 0.99 25.08 -12.70
N SER A 194 1.27 24.09 -11.83
CA SER A 194 2.52 23.32 -11.83
C SER A 194 2.46 22.21 -12.88
N PRO A 195 3.24 22.27 -13.97
CA PRO A 195 3.19 21.25 -15.02
C PRO A 195 3.69 19.90 -14.51
N HIS A 196 3.15 18.83 -15.07
CA HIS A 196 3.56 17.45 -14.81
C HIS A 196 4.25 16.86 -16.05
N PRO A 197 5.56 17.14 -16.28
CA PRO A 197 6.27 16.74 -17.49
C PRO A 197 6.36 15.23 -17.67
N GLY A 198 6.23 14.45 -16.60
CA GLY A 198 6.22 12.99 -16.63
C GLY A 198 4.87 12.36 -16.99
N LYS A 199 3.80 13.14 -17.07
CA LYS A 199 2.41 12.66 -17.22
C LYS A 199 2.19 11.66 -18.37
N ASP A 200 2.91 11.83 -19.45
CA ASP A 200 2.77 11.01 -20.65
C ASP A 200 3.82 9.86 -20.72
N ARG A 201 4.46 9.53 -19.58
CA ARG A 201 5.41 8.42 -19.48
C ARG A 201 4.74 7.08 -19.73
N GLU A 202 5.28 6.31 -20.66
CA GLU A 202 4.73 5.01 -21.05
C GLU A 202 5.31 3.85 -20.23
N LYS A 203 6.46 4.04 -19.57
CA LYS A 203 7.19 3.02 -18.80
C LYS A 203 8.00 3.65 -17.66
N GLY A 204 8.22 2.87 -16.61
CA GLY A 204 9.04 3.24 -15.47
C GLY A 204 8.79 2.35 -14.26
N HIS A 205 9.37 2.72 -13.14
CA HIS A 205 9.34 1.95 -11.90
C HIS A 205 8.03 2.18 -11.13
N PHE A 206 7.61 1.16 -10.37
CA PHE A 206 6.65 1.31 -9.29
C PHE A 206 7.40 1.56 -7.99
N GLY A 207 6.83 2.37 -7.07
CA GLY A 207 7.52 2.67 -5.83
C GLY A 207 6.67 3.33 -4.75
N PHE A 208 7.33 3.70 -3.65
CA PHE A 208 6.76 4.43 -2.52
C PHE A 208 7.49 5.76 -2.33
N ALA A 209 6.76 6.87 -2.37
CA ALA A 209 7.28 8.23 -2.19
C ALA A 209 7.06 8.66 -0.73
N GLY A 210 8.05 8.45 0.12
CA GLY A 210 7.99 8.77 1.54
C GLY A 210 8.17 10.26 1.83
N HIS A 211 7.34 10.79 2.73
CA HIS A 211 7.36 12.17 3.21
C HIS A 211 7.71 12.31 4.69
N GLY A 212 8.32 11.27 5.29
CA GLY A 212 8.75 11.28 6.69
C GLY A 212 7.68 10.83 7.69
N ASP A 213 6.49 10.47 7.24
CA ASP A 213 5.46 9.86 8.06
C ASP A 213 5.52 8.32 7.96
N ALA A 214 5.27 7.63 9.07
CA ALA A 214 5.38 6.19 9.18
C ALA A 214 4.16 5.47 8.55
N VAL A 215 3.95 5.69 7.26
CA VAL A 215 2.99 4.91 6.47
C VAL A 215 3.57 3.53 6.21
N VAL A 216 2.77 2.49 6.36
CA VAL A 216 3.19 1.09 6.33
C VAL A 216 2.54 0.37 5.15
N PHE A 217 3.32 -0.41 4.41
CA PHE A 217 2.88 -1.18 3.24
C PHE A 217 3.25 -2.65 3.37
N ARG A 218 2.37 -3.55 2.96
CA ARG A 218 2.63 -4.99 2.90
C ARG A 218 1.88 -5.65 1.74
N ASN A 219 2.11 -6.94 1.53
CA ASN A 219 1.42 -7.74 0.52
C ASN A 219 1.49 -7.09 -0.87
N VAL A 220 2.68 -6.54 -1.23
CA VAL A 220 2.86 -5.81 -2.49
C VAL A 220 3.07 -6.80 -3.62
N ARG A 221 2.12 -6.87 -4.53
CA ARG A 221 2.12 -7.79 -5.66
C ARG A 221 1.71 -7.10 -6.94
N ILE A 222 2.33 -7.47 -8.04
CA ILE A 222 2.12 -6.83 -9.34
C ILE A 222 1.82 -7.88 -10.41
N LYS A 223 0.97 -7.51 -11.36
CA LYS A 223 0.71 -8.24 -12.60
C LYS A 223 1.11 -7.34 -13.75
N ASP A 224 2.13 -7.75 -14.50
CA ASP A 224 2.54 -7.06 -15.72
C ASP A 224 1.56 -7.41 -16.84
N LEU A 225 0.87 -6.41 -17.37
CA LEU A 225 -0.10 -6.58 -18.45
C LEU A 225 0.55 -6.54 -19.83
N ALA A 226 1.79 -6.03 -19.91
CA ALA A 226 2.57 -6.01 -21.15
C ALA A 226 3.38 -7.31 -21.35
N ALA A 227 3.57 -8.12 -20.30
CA ALA A 227 4.21 -9.43 -20.43
C ALA A 227 3.39 -10.32 -21.37
N LYS A 228 4.02 -10.80 -22.43
CA LYS A 228 3.38 -11.76 -23.34
C LYS A 228 3.08 -13.04 -22.55
N LYS A 229 1.84 -13.49 -22.63
CA LYS A 229 1.42 -14.81 -22.12
C LYS A 229 2.16 -15.93 -22.83
#